data_cc6d5c8fbad384229f9418a9cc6fa38a
#
_entry.id   cc6d5c8fbad384229f9418a9cc6fa38a
#
_cell.length_a   1.000
_cell.length_b   1.000
_cell.length_c   1.000
_cell.angle_alpha   90.00
_cell.angle_beta   90.00
_cell.angle_gamma   90.00
#
_symmetry.space_group_name_H-M   'P 1'
#
loop_
_entity.id
_entity.type
_entity.pdbx_description
1 polymer ?
#
loop_
_entity_poly.entity_id
_entity_poly.type
_entity_poly.pdbx_seq_one_letter_code
_entity_poly.pdbx_strand_id
1 'polypeptide(L)'
;MKIHEITPKDYTDLHRLYCQLEDDWTSDIQDMIRVLEEVKDDPHYHLVGIFDDADKLVGTITLSKCLDLTAKARFYYSLENLVIDENYRQQVYGQALMQYVEDYVRRHNGRYVNLTSSIHRTDAHEFYYRIGFPRNYTVGFKKNVVDD
;
A
#
# COMPACT_ATOMS: atom_id res chain seq x y z
N MET A 1 -7.01 17.71 2.00
CA MET A 1 -6.35 16.39 1.88
C MET A 1 -5.82 15.96 3.23
N LYS A 2 -6.18 14.75 3.68
CA LYS A 2 -5.75 14.16 4.96
C LYS A 2 -5.18 12.76 4.72
N ILE A 3 -4.23 12.34 5.55
CA ILE A 3 -3.68 10.97 5.51
C ILE A 3 -3.67 10.43 6.94
N HIS A 4 -4.32 9.29 7.14
CA HIS A 4 -4.38 8.59 8.42
C HIS A 4 -4.74 7.11 8.23
N GLU A 5 -4.70 6.32 9.29
CA GLU A 5 -5.08 4.92 9.23
C GLU A 5 -6.58 4.75 8.92
N ILE A 6 -6.87 3.71 8.15
CA ILE A 6 -8.24 3.27 7.82
C ILE A 6 -8.93 2.77 9.09
N THR A 7 -10.19 3.10 9.23
CA THR A 7 -11.04 2.65 10.32
C THR A 7 -12.28 1.90 9.78
N PRO A 8 -13.04 1.19 10.60
CA PRO A 8 -14.20 0.42 10.11
C PRO A 8 -15.22 1.20 9.29
N LYS A 9 -15.36 2.50 9.54
CA LYS A 9 -16.25 3.37 8.74
C LYS A 9 -15.83 3.49 7.28
N ASP A 10 -14.55 3.22 6.99
CA ASP A 10 -13.97 3.40 5.66
C ASP A 10 -13.98 2.09 4.83
N TYR A 11 -14.40 0.96 5.40
CA TYR A 11 -14.27 -0.37 4.78
C TYR A 11 -15.04 -0.51 3.47
N THR A 12 -16.20 0.12 3.33
CA THR A 12 -16.96 0.11 2.07
C THR A 12 -16.21 0.83 0.95
N ASP A 13 -15.64 1.99 1.24
CA ASP A 13 -14.81 2.74 0.29
C ASP A 13 -13.49 2.01 -0.03
N LEU A 14 -12.90 1.38 0.98
CA LEU A 14 -11.70 0.54 0.79
C LEU A 14 -11.98 -0.60 -0.19
N HIS A 15 -13.09 -1.32 -0.02
CA HIS A 15 -13.50 -2.37 -0.93
C HIS A 15 -13.69 -1.84 -2.36
N ARG A 16 -14.33 -0.69 -2.51
CA ARG A 16 -14.50 -0.01 -3.81
C ARG A 16 -13.15 0.28 -4.48
N LEU A 17 -12.17 0.74 -3.73
CA LEU A 17 -10.80 0.98 -4.25
C LEU A 17 -10.13 -0.32 -4.69
N TYR A 18 -10.27 -1.39 -3.92
CA TYR A 18 -9.68 -2.67 -4.28
C TYR A 18 -10.34 -3.28 -5.52
N CYS A 19 -11.63 -3.05 -5.76
CA CYS A 19 -12.27 -3.41 -7.02
C CYS A 19 -11.64 -2.70 -8.23
N GLN A 20 -11.13 -1.49 -8.06
CA GLN A 20 -10.40 -0.77 -9.10
C GLN A 20 -8.97 -1.26 -9.29
N LEU A 21 -8.40 -1.94 -8.29
CA LEU A 21 -7.04 -2.48 -8.34
C LEU A 21 -7.00 -3.88 -8.97
N GLU A 22 -7.94 -4.74 -8.59
CA GLU A 22 -7.97 -6.17 -8.92
C GLU A 22 -9.41 -6.62 -9.22
N ASP A 23 -9.90 -6.36 -10.43
CA ASP A 23 -11.30 -6.58 -10.80
C ASP A 23 -11.85 -7.97 -10.43
N ASP A 24 -11.27 -9.03 -11.01
CA ASP A 24 -11.78 -10.41 -10.84
C ASP A 24 -11.26 -11.11 -9.57
N TRP A 25 -10.25 -10.52 -8.92
CA TRP A 25 -9.58 -11.11 -7.75
C TRP A 25 -9.86 -10.37 -6.45
N THR A 26 -10.72 -9.36 -6.49
CA THR A 26 -11.10 -8.65 -5.28
C THR A 26 -11.89 -9.57 -4.36
N SER A 27 -11.52 -9.61 -3.09
CA SER A 27 -12.22 -10.38 -2.08
C SER A 27 -13.66 -9.93 -1.91
N ASP A 28 -14.54 -10.86 -1.55
CA ASP A 28 -15.85 -10.46 -1.01
C ASP A 28 -15.68 -9.53 0.18
N ILE A 29 -16.56 -8.54 0.32
CA ILE A 29 -16.43 -7.52 1.35
C ILE A 29 -16.46 -8.11 2.77
N GLN A 30 -17.24 -9.16 3.01
CA GLN A 30 -17.32 -9.80 4.32
C GLN A 30 -16.02 -10.53 4.67
N ASP A 31 -15.42 -11.22 3.70
CA ASP A 31 -14.11 -11.85 3.88
C ASP A 31 -13.01 -10.81 4.14
N MET A 32 -13.05 -9.70 3.41
CA MET A 32 -12.12 -8.58 3.63
C MET A 32 -12.26 -8.01 5.05
N ILE A 33 -13.49 -7.75 5.51
CA ILE A 33 -13.75 -7.23 6.85
C ILE A 33 -13.25 -8.20 7.91
N ARG A 34 -13.47 -9.51 7.73
CA ARG A 34 -12.97 -10.52 8.67
C ARG A 34 -11.45 -10.44 8.83
N VAL A 35 -10.70 -10.34 7.74
CA VAL A 35 -9.25 -10.21 7.80
C VAL A 35 -8.84 -8.87 8.41
N LEU A 36 -9.52 -7.77 8.07
CA LEU A 36 -9.23 -6.44 8.65
C LEU A 36 -9.42 -6.44 10.16
N GLU A 37 -10.46 -7.12 10.68
CA GLU A 37 -10.68 -7.26 12.13
C GLU A 37 -9.57 -8.07 12.82
N GLU A 38 -8.98 -9.06 12.13
CA GLU A 38 -7.83 -9.80 12.65
C GLU A 38 -6.56 -8.97 12.77
N VAL A 39 -6.33 -8.03 11.85
CA VAL A 39 -5.07 -7.28 11.75
C VAL A 39 -5.14 -5.85 12.28
N LYS A 40 -6.33 -5.35 12.64
CA LYS A 40 -6.51 -3.94 13.04
C LYS A 40 -5.66 -3.49 14.23
N ASP A 41 -5.37 -4.40 15.14
CA ASP A 41 -4.56 -4.13 16.34
C ASP A 41 -3.12 -4.69 16.21
N ASP A 42 -2.75 -5.20 15.04
CA ASP A 42 -1.41 -5.72 14.80
C ASP A 42 -0.42 -4.56 14.59
N PRO A 43 0.60 -4.44 15.47
CA PRO A 43 1.58 -3.34 15.37
C PRO A 43 2.50 -3.45 14.15
N HIS A 44 2.47 -4.58 13.42
CA HIS A 44 3.26 -4.80 12.22
C HIS A 44 2.50 -4.55 10.92
N TYR A 45 1.21 -4.24 11.02
CA TYR A 45 0.33 -4.08 9.87
C TYR A 45 -0.35 -2.71 9.91
N HIS A 46 -0.08 -1.86 8.92
CA HIS A 46 -0.61 -0.50 8.85
C HIS A 46 -1.35 -0.31 7.53
N LEU A 47 -2.62 -0.03 7.62
CA LEU A 47 -3.47 0.26 6.49
C LEU A 47 -3.77 1.75 6.47
N VAL A 48 -3.14 2.47 5.55
CA VAL A 48 -3.18 3.93 5.48
C VAL A 48 -4.06 4.39 4.34
N GLY A 49 -4.92 5.35 4.61
CA GLY A 49 -5.78 5.99 3.62
C GLY A 49 -5.41 7.45 3.39
N ILE A 50 -5.63 7.91 2.16
CA ILE A 50 -5.63 9.32 1.81
C ILE A 50 -7.04 9.76 1.45
N PHE A 51 -7.44 10.88 2.01
CA PHE A 51 -8.81 11.42 1.95
C PHE A 51 -8.79 12.79 1.28
N ASP A 52 -9.81 13.07 0.49
CA ASP A 52 -10.01 14.39 -0.09
C ASP A 52 -10.54 15.41 0.94
N ASP A 53 -10.83 16.62 0.50
CA ASP A 53 -11.32 17.69 1.36
C ASP A 53 -12.77 17.46 1.86
N ALA A 54 -13.48 16.52 1.26
CA ALA A 54 -14.81 16.08 1.70
C ALA A 54 -14.78 14.82 2.60
N ASP A 55 -13.59 14.44 3.08
CA ASP A 55 -13.35 13.22 3.88
C ASP A 55 -13.71 11.90 3.16
N LYS A 56 -13.69 11.90 1.83
CA LYS A 56 -13.85 10.68 1.03
C LYS A 56 -12.50 9.97 0.91
N LEU A 57 -12.48 8.66 1.14
CA LEU A 57 -11.30 7.83 0.89
C LEU A 57 -11.02 7.72 -0.61
N VAL A 58 -9.90 8.27 -1.06
CA VAL A 58 -9.53 8.34 -2.48
C VAL A 58 -8.25 7.57 -2.82
N GLY A 59 -7.60 6.99 -1.83
CA GLY A 59 -6.45 6.11 -2.05
C GLY A 59 -6.04 5.40 -0.78
N THR A 60 -5.29 4.32 -0.93
CA THR A 60 -4.82 3.51 0.20
C THR A 60 -3.52 2.79 -0.13
N ILE A 61 -2.80 2.40 0.90
CA ILE A 61 -1.62 1.53 0.84
C ILE A 61 -1.52 0.73 2.13
N THR A 62 -1.05 -0.51 2.02
CA THR A 62 -0.72 -1.36 3.15
C THR A 62 0.78 -1.36 3.40
N LEU A 63 1.19 -1.15 4.65
CA LEU A 63 2.57 -1.28 5.11
C LEU A 63 2.68 -2.46 6.05
N SER A 64 3.49 -3.45 5.69
CA SER A 64 3.84 -4.56 6.58
C SER A 64 5.24 -4.33 7.12
N LYS A 65 5.37 -4.21 8.45
CA LYS A 65 6.64 -4.04 9.14
C LYS A 65 7.36 -5.38 9.23
N CYS A 66 8.54 -5.45 8.66
CA CYS A 66 9.35 -6.66 8.58
C CYS A 66 10.67 -6.48 9.36
N LEU A 67 11.05 -7.47 10.15
CA LEU A 67 12.33 -7.47 10.85
C LEU A 67 13.44 -8.00 9.93
N ASP A 68 14.49 -7.22 9.76
CA ASP A 68 15.71 -7.66 9.12
C ASP A 68 16.76 -8.00 10.18
N LEU A 69 17.07 -9.29 10.32
CA LEU A 69 18.01 -9.78 11.30
C LEU A 69 19.48 -9.41 10.97
N THR A 70 19.77 -9.07 9.71
CA THR A 70 21.14 -8.82 9.24
C THR A 70 21.55 -7.35 9.37
N ALA A 71 20.63 -6.42 9.24
CA ALA A 71 20.90 -4.97 9.16
C ALA A 71 20.84 -4.30 10.53
N LYS A 72 21.61 -4.78 11.51
CA LYS A 72 21.58 -4.32 12.92
C LYS A 72 20.17 -4.45 13.53
N ALA A 73 19.43 -5.49 13.12
CA ALA A 73 18.06 -5.78 13.54
C ALA A 73 17.10 -4.59 13.35
N ARG A 74 17.29 -3.78 12.31
CA ARG A 74 16.38 -2.70 11.96
C ARG A 74 15.23 -3.23 11.10
N PHE A 75 14.12 -2.52 11.13
CA PHE A 75 12.94 -2.83 10.34
C PHE A 75 13.03 -2.28 8.93
N TYR A 76 12.37 -2.96 8.01
CA TYR A 76 11.96 -2.41 6.72
C TYR A 76 10.45 -2.58 6.54
N TYR A 77 9.89 -2.01 5.49
CA TYR A 77 8.46 -2.12 5.22
C TYR A 77 8.21 -2.65 3.83
N SER A 78 7.38 -3.68 3.73
CA SER A 78 6.82 -4.14 2.48
C SER A 78 5.54 -3.36 2.18
N LEU A 79 5.44 -2.82 0.99
CA LEU A 79 4.29 -2.02 0.55
C LEU A 79 3.43 -2.86 -0.38
N GLU A 80 2.12 -2.88 -0.12
CA GLU A 80 1.17 -3.65 -0.89
C GLU A 80 -0.10 -2.88 -1.16
N ASN A 81 -0.79 -3.27 -2.23
CA ASN A 81 -2.12 -2.79 -2.57
C ASN A 81 -2.23 -1.27 -2.64
N LEU A 82 -1.21 -0.61 -3.19
CA LEU A 82 -1.30 0.81 -3.48
C LEU A 82 -2.33 1.03 -4.58
N VAL A 83 -3.36 1.79 -4.27
CA VAL A 83 -4.37 2.20 -5.23
C VAL A 83 -4.80 3.63 -4.99
N ILE A 84 -4.96 4.38 -6.07
CA ILE A 84 -5.62 5.70 -6.09
C ILE A 84 -6.88 5.57 -6.93
N ASP A 85 -7.98 6.10 -6.42
CA ASP A 85 -9.27 6.16 -7.12
C ASP A 85 -9.06 6.72 -8.54
N GLU A 86 -9.67 6.09 -9.53
CA GLU A 86 -9.51 6.41 -10.94
C GLU A 86 -9.76 7.90 -11.27
N ASN A 87 -10.67 8.53 -10.55
CA ASN A 87 -11.00 9.96 -10.73
C ASN A 87 -9.98 10.90 -10.07
N TYR A 88 -9.02 10.36 -9.31
CA TYR A 88 -7.99 11.12 -8.58
C TYR A 88 -6.56 10.77 -9.03
N ARG A 89 -6.43 9.92 -10.06
CA ARG A 89 -5.13 9.55 -10.64
C ARG A 89 -4.48 10.72 -11.38
N GLN A 90 -3.16 10.63 -11.58
CA GLN A 90 -2.35 11.66 -12.22
C GLN A 90 -2.44 13.04 -11.55
N GLN A 91 -2.78 13.05 -10.28
CA GLN A 91 -2.82 14.18 -9.40
C GLN A 91 -1.83 13.99 -8.25
N VAL A 92 -1.88 14.84 -7.23
CA VAL A 92 -0.94 14.85 -6.12
C VAL A 92 -1.11 13.68 -5.13
N TYR A 93 -2.22 12.95 -5.17
CA TYR A 93 -2.59 11.97 -4.11
C TYR A 93 -1.61 10.82 -3.97
N GLY A 94 -1.21 10.20 -5.08
CA GLY A 94 -0.25 9.09 -5.05
C GLY A 94 1.11 9.51 -4.51
N GLN A 95 1.61 10.64 -4.94
CA GLN A 95 2.88 11.20 -4.47
C GLN A 95 2.81 11.58 -2.99
N ALA A 96 1.71 12.22 -2.57
CA ALA A 96 1.51 12.59 -1.16
C ALA A 96 1.45 11.36 -0.24
N LEU A 97 0.75 10.30 -0.69
CA LEU A 97 0.67 9.06 0.07
C LEU A 97 2.05 8.39 0.20
N MET A 98 2.83 8.34 -0.86
CA MET A 98 4.18 7.78 -0.81
C MET A 98 5.15 8.63 0.02
N GLN A 99 5.03 9.95 -0.01
CA GLN A 99 5.80 10.84 0.86
C GLN A 99 5.48 10.58 2.33
N TYR A 100 4.19 10.42 2.66
CA TYR A 100 3.78 10.04 4.01
C TYR A 100 4.41 8.71 4.45
N VAL A 101 4.43 7.70 3.57
CA VAL A 101 5.06 6.40 3.84
C VAL A 101 6.54 6.56 4.17
N GLU A 102 7.29 7.31 3.35
CA GLU A 102 8.71 7.53 3.60
C GLU A 102 8.97 8.24 4.92
N ASP A 103 8.18 9.25 5.23
CA ASP A 103 8.29 9.99 6.50
C ASP A 103 7.92 9.11 7.69
N TYR A 104 6.91 8.25 7.54
CA TYR A 104 6.55 7.24 8.54
C TYR A 104 7.72 6.30 8.82
N VAL A 105 8.32 5.75 7.79
CA VAL A 105 9.45 4.82 7.88
C VAL A 105 10.64 5.48 8.58
N ARG A 106 10.97 6.72 8.22
CA ARG A 106 12.06 7.49 8.87
C ARG A 106 11.79 7.71 10.36
N ARG A 107 10.58 8.14 10.72
CA ARG A 107 10.20 8.41 12.12
C ARG A 107 10.25 7.16 13.00
N HIS A 108 10.04 5.98 12.43
CA HIS A 108 10.05 4.71 13.14
C HIS A 108 11.40 3.96 13.02
N ASN A 109 12.45 4.67 12.60
CA ASN A 109 13.78 4.11 12.43
C ASN A 109 13.82 2.91 11.45
N GLY A 110 12.89 2.88 10.52
CA GLY A 110 12.89 1.95 9.41
C GLY A 110 14.05 2.23 8.45
N ARG A 111 14.42 1.24 7.68
CA ARG A 111 15.61 1.32 6.83
C ARG A 111 15.27 1.59 5.37
N TYR A 112 14.30 0.87 4.83
CA TYR A 112 13.86 1.00 3.45
C TYR A 112 12.42 0.52 3.27
N VAL A 113 11.88 0.78 2.11
CA VAL A 113 10.62 0.22 1.63
C VAL A 113 10.88 -0.63 0.39
N ASN A 114 10.14 -1.70 0.22
CA ASN A 114 10.11 -2.46 -1.03
C ASN A 114 8.69 -2.77 -1.47
N LEU A 115 8.53 -3.04 -2.74
CA LEU A 115 7.27 -3.50 -3.31
C LEU A 115 7.55 -4.36 -4.54
N THR A 116 6.58 -5.14 -4.93
CA THR A 116 6.56 -5.82 -6.22
C THR A 116 5.40 -5.30 -7.05
N SER A 117 5.57 -5.29 -8.36
CA SER A 117 4.53 -4.92 -9.31
C SER A 117 4.58 -5.88 -10.49
N SER A 118 3.41 -6.28 -11.00
CA SER A 118 3.36 -7.10 -12.21
C SER A 118 4.15 -6.43 -13.34
N ILE A 119 4.90 -7.23 -14.09
CA ILE A 119 5.72 -6.73 -15.21
C ILE A 119 4.91 -5.97 -16.27
N HIS A 120 3.61 -6.25 -16.35
CA HIS A 120 2.71 -5.62 -17.32
C HIS A 120 2.19 -4.24 -16.88
N ARG A 121 2.35 -3.86 -15.61
CA ARG A 121 1.88 -2.59 -15.06
C ARG A 121 2.90 -1.47 -15.28
N THR A 122 3.19 -1.18 -16.54
CA THR A 122 4.23 -0.23 -16.94
C THR A 122 3.98 1.20 -16.46
N ASP A 123 2.71 1.63 -16.39
CA ASP A 123 2.35 2.96 -15.86
C ASP A 123 2.68 3.08 -14.36
N ALA A 124 2.44 2.02 -13.59
CA ALA A 124 2.82 1.97 -12.19
C ALA A 124 4.35 2.03 -12.02
N HIS A 125 5.10 1.32 -12.87
CA HIS A 125 6.56 1.36 -12.85
C HIS A 125 7.08 2.77 -13.09
N GLU A 126 6.57 3.48 -14.08
CA GLU A 126 6.96 4.87 -14.36
C GLU A 126 6.62 5.80 -13.18
N PHE A 127 5.49 5.59 -12.52
CA PHE A 127 5.15 6.30 -11.29
C PHE A 127 6.21 6.07 -10.20
N TYR A 128 6.58 4.81 -9.92
CA TYR A 128 7.57 4.50 -8.89
C TYR A 128 8.94 5.10 -9.20
N TYR A 129 9.39 5.05 -10.44
CA TYR A 129 10.66 5.68 -10.84
C TYR A 129 10.61 7.21 -10.66
N ARG A 130 9.50 7.83 -11.02
CA ARG A 130 9.33 9.28 -10.89
C ARG A 130 9.37 9.76 -9.44
N ILE A 131 8.88 8.95 -8.49
CA ILE A 131 8.90 9.29 -7.07
C ILE A 131 10.17 8.83 -6.34
N GLY A 132 11.15 8.27 -7.04
CA GLY A 132 12.49 8.03 -6.51
C GLY A 132 12.92 6.58 -6.32
N PHE A 133 12.09 5.59 -6.71
CA PHE A 133 12.57 4.21 -6.75
C PHE A 133 13.63 4.06 -7.84
N PRO A 134 14.85 3.58 -7.51
CA PRO A 134 15.92 3.49 -8.50
C PRO A 134 15.66 2.38 -9.53
N ARG A 135 16.10 2.62 -10.77
CA ARG A 135 16.09 1.60 -11.82
C ARG A 135 17.22 0.61 -11.60
N ASN A 136 17.02 -0.65 -11.99
CA ASN A 136 18.07 -1.68 -12.01
C ASN A 136 18.80 -1.84 -10.68
N TYR A 137 18.10 -1.77 -9.56
CA TYR A 137 18.69 -1.81 -8.23
C TYR A 137 18.50 -3.16 -7.54
N THR A 138 17.31 -3.72 -7.59
CA THR A 138 16.98 -5.03 -7.04
C THR A 138 16.12 -5.83 -8.02
N VAL A 139 16.09 -7.15 -7.84
CA VAL A 139 15.21 -8.05 -8.57
C VAL A 139 14.34 -8.79 -7.57
N GLY A 140 13.03 -8.76 -7.75
CA GLY A 140 12.07 -9.52 -6.97
C GLY A 140 11.70 -10.82 -7.66
N PHE A 141 11.43 -11.85 -6.86
CA PHE A 141 10.93 -13.14 -7.35
C PHE A 141 9.61 -13.47 -6.67
N LYS A 142 8.61 -13.83 -7.45
CA LYS A 142 7.31 -14.29 -6.96
C LYS A 142 6.92 -15.60 -7.64
N LYS A 143 6.48 -16.55 -6.85
CA LYS A 143 5.99 -17.85 -7.34
C LYS A 143 4.66 -18.17 -6.67
N ASN A 144 3.64 -18.46 -7.45
CA ASN A 144 2.41 -19.03 -6.92
C ASN A 144 2.68 -20.48 -6.47
N VAL A 145 2.21 -20.83 -5.29
CA VAL A 145 2.41 -22.16 -4.69
C VAL A 145 1.18 -23.02 -4.88
N VAL A 146 0.03 -22.39 -5.06
CA VAL A 146 -1.24 -23.05 -5.36
C VAL A 146 -1.77 -22.56 -6.70
N ASP A 147 -2.52 -23.41 -7.38
CA ASP A 147 -3.21 -23.08 -8.63
C ASP A 147 -4.65 -22.69 -8.28
N ASP A 148 -4.90 -21.38 -8.24
CA ASP A 148 -6.25 -20.84 -7.98
C ASP A 148 -6.97 -20.49 -9.30
#